data_7a6ecb5da61665d677ab2d8e9160df5a
#
_entry.id   7a6ecb5da61665d677ab2d8e9160df5a
#
_cell.length_a   1.000
_cell.length_b   1.000
_cell.length_c   1.000
_cell.angle_alpha   90.00
_cell.angle_beta   90.00
_cell.angle_gamma   90.00
#
_symmetry.space_group_name_H-M   'P 1'
#
loop_
_entity.id
_entity.type
_entity.pdbx_description
1 polymer ?
#
loop_
_entity_poly.entity_id
_entity_poly.type
_entity_poly.pdbx_seq_one_letter_code
_entity_poly.pdbx_strand_id
1 'polypeptide(L)'
;QGMGRDTDMLNRSFGFDPAEVTHLILSHAHIDHCGLIPKLVKDGFDGKIFCTPATKTLAALMLEDSAGIQEDDVKYENKRRAHDGQPYLQPLYTTKDALNAVDYFVEVDYAKWFTIDEHVEVMFRDAGHIIGSASVHLKVKENGKETRISFSGDVGRYRDVILRSPAEFEQADYILLESTYGNSLHDNATTTPDQILKWVEKACVQKKGKLIIAAFSVGRTQEILYALNQLELERRLPAVQYFVDSPLSVKATEIIKSYPEYFNKTIQKILEVDNDPFGFEGLKFIKSVDESKRLNYTDGPYVIISASGMGDAGRVKHHISNNIENSRNTILFSGYCEPHSL
;
A
#
# COMPACT_ATOMS: atom_id res chain seq x y z
N GLN A 1 -4.06 -10.50 6.87
CA GLN A 1 -3.33 -11.33 5.91
C GLN A 1 -1.85 -11.26 6.25
N GLY A 2 -1.18 -12.39 6.37
CA GLY A 2 0.24 -12.44 6.70
C GLY A 2 1.03 -13.21 5.66
N MET A 3 2.36 -13.25 5.81
CA MET A 3 3.25 -14.05 5.00
C MET A 3 3.78 -15.20 5.86
N GLY A 4 3.55 -16.43 5.44
CA GLY A 4 4.00 -17.60 6.18
C GLY A 4 3.26 -18.87 5.77
N ARG A 5 3.77 -20.02 6.16
CA ARG A 5 3.21 -21.34 5.74
C ARG A 5 1.78 -21.56 6.21
N ASP A 6 1.39 -20.97 7.34
CA ASP A 6 0.08 -21.16 7.94
C ASP A 6 -0.93 -20.05 7.59
N THR A 7 -0.52 -19.06 6.79
CA THR A 7 -1.33 -17.88 6.45
C THR A 7 -2.68 -18.25 5.83
N ASP A 8 -2.70 -19.21 4.89
CA ASP A 8 -3.95 -19.63 4.23
C ASP A 8 -4.93 -20.22 5.26
N MET A 9 -4.46 -21.06 6.16
CA MET A 9 -5.28 -21.65 7.21
C MET A 9 -5.80 -20.57 8.19
N LEU A 10 -4.93 -19.67 8.62
CA LEU A 10 -5.28 -18.59 9.57
C LEU A 10 -6.28 -17.59 8.97
N ASN A 11 -6.18 -17.32 7.66
CA ASN A 11 -7.10 -16.41 6.98
C ASN A 11 -8.50 -17.02 6.75
N ARG A 12 -8.68 -18.35 6.90
CA ARG A 12 -9.98 -19.01 6.65
C ARG A 12 -10.98 -18.92 7.80
N SER A 13 -10.53 -18.60 9.01
CA SER A 13 -11.41 -18.50 10.17
C SER A 13 -10.99 -17.35 11.08
N PHE A 14 -11.98 -16.72 11.71
CA PHE A 14 -11.75 -15.79 12.81
C PHE A 14 -11.74 -16.57 14.14
N GLY A 15 -11.02 -16.08 15.15
CA GLY A 15 -11.04 -16.63 16.49
C GLY A 15 -12.29 -16.23 17.32
N PHE A 16 -13.28 -15.63 16.65
CA PHE A 16 -14.52 -15.10 17.22
C PHE A 16 -15.65 -15.22 16.19
N ASP A 17 -16.90 -15.04 16.61
CA ASP A 17 -18.04 -14.97 15.70
C ASP A 17 -18.16 -13.56 15.09
N PRO A 18 -18.02 -13.39 13.76
CA PRO A 18 -18.17 -12.09 13.11
C PRO A 18 -19.52 -11.41 13.37
N ALA A 19 -20.59 -12.18 13.56
CA ALA A 19 -21.93 -11.63 13.84
C ALA A 19 -22.05 -10.95 15.22
N GLU A 20 -21.15 -11.25 16.15
CA GLU A 20 -21.10 -10.59 17.46
C GLU A 20 -20.35 -9.27 17.44
N VAL A 21 -19.62 -8.96 16.36
CA VAL A 21 -18.83 -7.72 16.23
C VAL A 21 -19.73 -6.60 15.72
N THR A 22 -19.87 -5.55 16.52
CA THR A 22 -20.73 -4.40 16.17
C THR A 22 -20.00 -3.27 15.46
N HIS A 23 -18.71 -3.11 15.77
CA HIS A 23 -17.89 -2.02 15.23
C HIS A 23 -16.47 -2.50 14.89
N LEU A 24 -15.95 -2.02 13.76
CA LEU A 24 -14.56 -2.18 13.36
C LEU A 24 -13.94 -0.79 13.18
N ILE A 25 -12.74 -0.59 13.68
CA ILE A 25 -12.00 0.65 13.52
C ILE A 25 -10.76 0.34 12.71
N LEU A 26 -10.67 0.93 11.51
CA LEU A 26 -9.58 0.68 10.58
C LEU A 26 -8.56 1.82 10.64
N SER A 27 -7.34 1.49 11.00
CA SER A 27 -6.22 2.45 11.08
C SER A 27 -5.77 2.94 9.70
N HIS A 28 -5.62 2.04 8.72
CA HIS A 28 -5.17 2.39 7.38
C HIS A 28 -5.45 1.28 6.35
N ALA A 29 -5.20 1.56 5.07
CA ALA A 29 -5.64 0.76 3.95
C ALA A 29 -4.65 -0.30 3.46
N HIS A 30 -3.51 -0.56 4.12
CA HIS A 30 -2.66 -1.67 3.71
C HIS A 30 -3.39 -3.01 3.85
N ILE A 31 -3.08 -3.93 2.95
CA ILE A 31 -3.85 -5.17 2.79
C ILE A 31 -3.75 -6.11 4.00
N ASP A 32 -2.66 -6.08 4.73
CA ASP A 32 -2.47 -6.82 5.98
C ASP A 32 -3.34 -6.29 7.12
N HIS A 33 -3.81 -5.05 7.04
CA HIS A 33 -4.74 -4.44 8.00
C HIS A 33 -6.20 -4.50 7.55
N CYS A 34 -6.50 -4.33 6.28
CA CYS A 34 -7.88 -4.30 5.78
C CYS A 34 -8.33 -5.57 5.03
N GLY A 35 -7.39 -6.43 4.63
CA GLY A 35 -7.62 -7.48 3.64
C GLY A 35 -8.61 -8.58 4.01
N LEU A 36 -8.99 -8.72 5.28
CA LEU A 36 -10.03 -9.67 5.70
C LEU A 36 -11.41 -9.02 5.90
N ILE A 37 -11.55 -7.72 5.67
CA ILE A 37 -12.84 -7.02 5.83
C ILE A 37 -13.95 -7.66 4.97
N PRO A 38 -13.75 -7.97 3.65
CA PRO A 38 -14.80 -8.59 2.86
C PRO A 38 -15.21 -9.97 3.39
N LYS A 39 -14.25 -10.74 3.91
CA LYS A 39 -14.54 -12.01 4.55
C LYS A 39 -15.31 -11.82 5.85
N LEU A 40 -14.95 -10.82 6.65
CA LEU A 40 -15.66 -10.51 7.91
C LEU A 40 -17.15 -10.22 7.63
N VAL A 41 -17.44 -9.37 6.63
CA VAL A 41 -18.81 -9.07 6.20
C VAL A 41 -19.52 -10.31 5.66
N LYS A 42 -18.84 -11.08 4.79
CA LYS A 42 -19.38 -12.33 4.23
C LYS A 42 -19.73 -13.36 5.31
N ASP A 43 -18.95 -13.42 6.38
CA ASP A 43 -19.11 -14.37 7.49
C ASP A 43 -20.11 -13.89 8.56
N GLY A 44 -20.77 -12.72 8.38
CA GLY A 44 -21.89 -12.29 9.21
C GLY A 44 -21.75 -10.96 9.94
N PHE A 45 -20.63 -10.24 9.77
CA PHE A 45 -20.51 -8.88 10.32
C PHE A 45 -21.55 -7.95 9.66
N ASP A 46 -22.39 -7.30 10.49
CA ASP A 46 -23.39 -6.33 10.08
C ASP A 46 -23.26 -4.99 10.83
N GLY A 47 -22.04 -4.69 11.30
CA GLY A 47 -21.72 -3.48 12.02
C GLY A 47 -21.25 -2.34 11.12
N LYS A 48 -20.53 -1.37 11.70
CA LYS A 48 -19.95 -0.24 10.98
C LYS A 48 -18.41 -0.30 11.03
N ILE A 49 -17.78 0.15 9.93
CA ILE A 49 -16.34 0.21 9.79
C ILE A 49 -15.92 1.69 9.76
N PHE A 50 -15.31 2.17 10.83
CA PHE A 50 -14.88 3.57 10.94
C PHE A 50 -13.45 3.74 10.43
N CYS A 51 -13.23 4.72 9.56
CA CYS A 51 -11.91 5.08 9.05
C CYS A 51 -11.91 6.52 8.51
N THR A 52 -10.75 7.02 8.12
CA THR A 52 -10.66 8.32 7.42
C THR A 52 -11.15 8.22 5.98
N PRO A 53 -11.57 9.34 5.33
CA PRO A 53 -12.02 9.34 3.94
C PRO A 53 -11.00 8.73 2.96
N ALA A 54 -9.72 9.11 3.07
CA ALA A 54 -8.68 8.59 2.21
C ALA A 54 -8.42 7.08 2.46
N THR A 55 -8.50 6.63 3.71
CA THR A 55 -8.41 5.20 4.04
C THR A 55 -9.55 4.40 3.40
N LYS A 56 -10.79 4.90 3.44
CA LYS A 56 -11.93 4.24 2.77
C LYS A 56 -11.68 4.09 1.27
N THR A 57 -11.30 5.18 0.60
CA THR A 57 -11.10 5.16 -0.86
C THR A 57 -9.95 4.24 -1.26
N LEU A 58 -8.83 4.26 -0.53
CA LEU A 58 -7.72 3.34 -0.78
C LEU A 58 -8.08 1.90 -0.42
N ALA A 59 -8.77 1.65 0.69
CA ALA A 59 -9.19 0.31 1.09
C ALA A 59 -10.12 -0.31 0.03
N ALA A 60 -11.08 0.45 -0.50
CA ALA A 60 -11.95 -0.02 -1.58
C ALA A 60 -11.13 -0.50 -2.79
N LEU A 61 -10.14 0.29 -3.23
CA LEU A 61 -9.24 -0.09 -4.32
C LEU A 61 -8.41 -1.34 -3.98
N MET A 62 -7.84 -1.40 -2.78
CA MET A 62 -6.99 -2.52 -2.35
C MET A 62 -7.77 -3.82 -2.21
N LEU A 63 -9.00 -3.75 -1.69
CA LEU A 63 -9.86 -4.92 -1.50
C LEU A 63 -10.37 -5.48 -2.83
N GLU A 64 -10.73 -4.61 -3.77
CA GLU A 64 -11.12 -5.03 -5.13
C GLU A 64 -9.97 -5.73 -5.85
N ASP A 65 -8.76 -5.14 -5.82
CA ASP A 65 -7.55 -5.71 -6.45
C ASP A 65 -7.17 -7.06 -5.81
N SER A 66 -7.18 -7.14 -4.47
CA SER A 66 -6.89 -8.38 -3.74
C SER A 66 -7.90 -9.49 -4.05
N ALA A 67 -9.19 -9.15 -4.18
CA ALA A 67 -10.22 -10.11 -4.56
C ALA A 67 -9.98 -10.65 -5.97
N GLY A 68 -9.70 -9.78 -6.94
CA GLY A 68 -9.39 -10.16 -8.31
C GLY A 68 -8.20 -11.10 -8.40
N ILE A 69 -7.11 -10.81 -7.67
CA ILE A 69 -5.94 -11.68 -7.59
C ILE A 69 -6.31 -13.06 -7.03
N GLN A 70 -7.07 -13.13 -5.93
CA GLN A 70 -7.52 -14.39 -5.33
C GLN A 70 -8.41 -15.20 -6.29
N GLU A 71 -9.32 -14.56 -7.00
CA GLU A 71 -10.20 -15.22 -7.98
C GLU A 71 -9.38 -15.81 -9.15
N ASP A 72 -8.39 -15.08 -9.65
CA ASP A 72 -7.52 -15.54 -10.72
C ASP A 72 -6.60 -16.70 -10.27
N ASP A 73 -6.00 -16.60 -9.08
CA ASP A 73 -5.15 -17.66 -8.50
C ASP A 73 -5.94 -18.94 -8.29
N VAL A 74 -7.14 -18.85 -7.71
CA VAL A 74 -8.05 -19.99 -7.52
C VAL A 74 -8.49 -20.61 -8.85
N LYS A 75 -8.79 -19.78 -9.86
CA LYS A 75 -9.13 -20.24 -11.20
C LYS A 75 -7.97 -20.99 -11.86
N TYR A 76 -6.75 -20.50 -11.70
CA TYR A 76 -5.55 -21.18 -12.22
C TYR A 76 -5.31 -22.51 -11.50
N GLU A 77 -5.36 -22.52 -10.18
CA GLU A 77 -5.17 -23.71 -9.36
C GLU A 77 -6.26 -24.77 -9.63
N ASN A 78 -7.52 -24.36 -9.79
CA ASN A 78 -8.62 -25.26 -10.08
C ASN A 78 -8.51 -25.94 -11.44
N LYS A 79 -7.85 -25.34 -12.44
CA LYS A 79 -7.53 -26.03 -13.70
C LYS A 79 -6.59 -27.21 -13.47
N ARG A 80 -5.59 -27.06 -12.61
CA ARG A 80 -4.67 -28.12 -12.24
C ARG A 80 -5.38 -29.20 -11.43
N ARG A 81 -6.17 -28.80 -10.43
CA ARG A 81 -6.93 -29.70 -9.55
C ARG A 81 -7.97 -30.52 -10.31
N ALA A 82 -8.61 -29.94 -11.34
CA ALA A 82 -9.53 -30.67 -12.22
C ALA A 82 -8.84 -31.81 -12.96
N HIS A 83 -7.60 -31.58 -13.42
CA HIS A 83 -6.79 -32.64 -14.06
C HIS A 83 -6.45 -33.79 -13.09
N ASP A 84 -6.24 -33.45 -11.81
CA ASP A 84 -5.82 -34.41 -10.78
C ASP A 84 -7.00 -34.99 -9.99
N GLY A 85 -8.26 -34.69 -10.38
CA GLY A 85 -9.48 -35.18 -9.71
C GLY A 85 -9.67 -34.66 -8.30
N GLN A 86 -9.07 -33.51 -7.96
CA GLN A 86 -9.16 -32.91 -6.63
C GLN A 86 -10.37 -31.95 -6.48
N PRO A 87 -10.90 -31.75 -5.28
CA PRO A 87 -11.95 -30.79 -5.03
C PRO A 87 -11.53 -29.36 -5.39
N TYR A 88 -12.47 -28.56 -5.92
CA TYR A 88 -12.22 -27.16 -6.25
C TYR A 88 -12.01 -26.31 -5.00
N LEU A 89 -11.07 -25.38 -5.08
CA LEU A 89 -10.87 -24.33 -4.08
C LEU A 89 -11.86 -23.18 -4.32
N GLN A 90 -12.13 -22.45 -3.26
CA GLN A 90 -12.88 -21.19 -3.30
C GLN A 90 -11.99 -20.06 -2.79
N PRO A 91 -12.07 -18.85 -3.36
CA PRO A 91 -11.40 -17.69 -2.81
C PRO A 91 -11.98 -17.36 -1.41
N LEU A 92 -11.21 -16.69 -0.59
CA LEU A 92 -11.68 -16.21 0.73
C LEU A 92 -12.93 -15.32 0.56
N TYR A 93 -12.89 -14.45 -0.45
CA TYR A 93 -13.98 -13.60 -0.89
C TYR A 93 -13.81 -13.26 -2.37
N THR A 94 -14.88 -12.82 -2.99
CA THR A 94 -14.93 -12.43 -4.39
C THR A 94 -14.86 -10.91 -4.55
N THR A 95 -14.65 -10.43 -5.78
CA THR A 95 -14.74 -9.00 -6.11
C THR A 95 -16.10 -8.41 -5.70
N LYS A 96 -17.18 -9.18 -5.84
CA LYS A 96 -18.51 -8.75 -5.37
C LYS A 96 -18.56 -8.58 -3.85
N ASP A 97 -17.96 -9.50 -3.09
CA ASP A 97 -17.90 -9.40 -1.63
C ASP A 97 -17.08 -8.18 -1.19
N ALA A 98 -15.98 -7.89 -1.90
CA ALA A 98 -15.15 -6.72 -1.66
C ALA A 98 -15.91 -5.40 -1.89
N LEU A 99 -16.65 -5.31 -2.99
CA LEU A 99 -17.48 -4.12 -3.29
C LEU A 99 -18.59 -3.94 -2.27
N ASN A 100 -19.30 -5.02 -1.89
CA ASN A 100 -20.35 -4.98 -0.87
C ASN A 100 -19.81 -4.50 0.49
N ALA A 101 -18.58 -4.90 0.87
CA ALA A 101 -17.99 -4.51 2.14
C ALA A 101 -17.76 -2.99 2.25
N VAL A 102 -17.60 -2.27 1.14
CA VAL A 102 -17.38 -0.82 1.14
C VAL A 102 -18.60 -0.05 1.66
N ASP A 103 -19.81 -0.60 1.55
CA ASP A 103 -21.05 0.02 2.03
C ASP A 103 -21.10 0.12 3.58
N TYR A 104 -20.29 -0.65 4.28
CA TYR A 104 -20.19 -0.63 5.76
C TYR A 104 -19.24 0.46 6.29
N PHE A 105 -18.47 1.13 5.41
CA PHE A 105 -17.49 2.13 5.81
C PHE A 105 -18.14 3.48 6.15
N VAL A 106 -17.79 4.00 7.32
CA VAL A 106 -18.17 5.33 7.82
C VAL A 106 -16.94 6.21 7.90
N GLU A 107 -16.98 7.33 7.22
CA GLU A 107 -15.87 8.29 7.19
C GLU A 107 -15.87 9.18 8.41
N VAL A 108 -14.69 9.36 9.01
CA VAL A 108 -14.46 10.19 10.19
C VAL A 108 -13.21 11.05 10.02
N ASP A 109 -13.31 12.32 10.33
CA ASP A 109 -12.20 13.27 10.27
C ASP A 109 -11.16 13.04 11.39
N TYR A 110 -9.92 13.48 11.14
CA TYR A 110 -8.90 13.54 12.18
C TYR A 110 -9.21 14.54 13.29
N ALA A 111 -8.62 14.29 14.45
CA ALA A 111 -8.56 15.19 15.61
C ALA A 111 -9.93 15.59 16.18
N LYS A 112 -10.95 14.77 15.96
CA LYS A 112 -12.28 14.95 16.53
C LYS A 112 -12.70 13.69 17.25
N TRP A 113 -13.13 13.83 18.51
CA TRP A 113 -13.81 12.73 19.21
C TRP A 113 -15.19 12.53 18.63
N PHE A 114 -15.55 11.30 18.34
CA PHE A 114 -16.89 10.91 17.93
C PHE A 114 -17.34 9.70 18.73
N THR A 115 -18.62 9.65 19.02
CA THR A 115 -19.26 8.60 19.80
C THR A 115 -19.67 7.46 18.88
N ILE A 116 -19.18 6.26 19.13
CA ILE A 116 -19.62 5.04 18.45
C ILE A 116 -20.91 4.53 19.07
N ASP A 117 -20.90 4.43 20.41
CA ASP A 117 -22.04 4.02 21.23
C ASP A 117 -22.00 4.72 22.61
N GLU A 118 -22.89 4.36 23.51
CA GLU A 118 -22.99 4.98 24.85
C GLU A 118 -21.73 4.78 25.72
N HIS A 119 -20.88 3.83 25.38
CA HIS A 119 -19.69 3.45 26.14
C HIS A 119 -18.37 3.85 25.47
N VAL A 120 -18.37 4.08 24.15
CA VAL A 120 -17.12 4.22 23.38
C VAL A 120 -17.09 5.49 22.55
N GLU A 121 -16.06 6.31 22.81
CA GLU A 121 -15.68 7.44 21.95
C GLU A 121 -14.34 7.12 21.26
N VAL A 122 -14.22 7.53 20.02
CA VAL A 122 -13.02 7.30 19.18
C VAL A 122 -12.50 8.61 18.62
N MET A 123 -11.19 8.71 18.47
CA MET A 123 -10.53 9.78 17.71
C MET A 123 -9.40 9.20 16.88
N PHE A 124 -9.32 9.67 15.64
CA PHE A 124 -8.17 9.41 14.74
C PHE A 124 -7.15 10.54 14.81
N ARG A 125 -5.87 10.17 14.88
CA ARG A 125 -4.73 11.08 14.67
C ARG A 125 -3.93 10.63 13.48
N ASP A 126 -3.40 11.58 12.70
CA ASP A 126 -2.58 11.26 11.52
C ASP A 126 -1.35 10.44 11.93
N ALA A 127 -1.23 9.22 11.41
CA ALA A 127 -0.10 8.35 11.67
C ALA A 127 1.09 8.59 10.72
N GLY A 128 0.91 9.40 9.67
CA GLY A 128 1.97 9.76 8.72
C GLY A 128 2.58 8.59 7.93
N HIS A 129 1.88 7.44 7.86
CA HIS A 129 2.40 6.20 7.26
C HIS A 129 2.02 6.06 5.78
N ILE A 130 0.74 6.09 5.48
CA ILE A 130 0.19 6.29 4.13
C ILE A 130 -0.94 7.32 4.21
N ILE A 131 -1.41 7.77 3.05
CA ILE A 131 -2.50 8.74 3.02
C ILE A 131 -3.72 8.21 3.76
N GLY A 132 -4.26 9.01 4.67
CA GLY A 132 -5.39 8.62 5.51
C GLY A 132 -5.07 7.74 6.71
N SER A 133 -3.83 7.28 6.87
CA SER A 133 -3.43 6.43 8.01
C SER A 133 -3.64 7.12 9.35
N ALA A 134 -4.09 6.37 10.34
CA ALA A 134 -4.42 6.90 11.66
C ALA A 134 -3.89 6.04 12.80
N SER A 135 -3.37 6.68 13.84
CA SER A 135 -3.43 6.12 15.17
C SER A 135 -4.84 6.30 15.74
N VAL A 136 -5.31 5.30 16.47
CA VAL A 136 -6.68 5.23 17.00
C VAL A 136 -6.66 5.42 18.50
N HIS A 137 -7.44 6.37 18.99
CA HIS A 137 -7.56 6.66 20.41
C HIS A 137 -8.99 6.41 20.85
N LEU A 138 -9.14 5.64 21.92
CA LEU A 138 -10.41 5.19 22.49
C LEU A 138 -10.58 5.73 23.90
N LYS A 139 -11.81 6.15 24.22
CA LYS A 139 -12.30 6.27 25.57
C LYS A 139 -13.40 5.26 25.78
N VAL A 140 -13.20 4.34 26.71
CA VAL A 140 -14.16 3.29 27.06
C VAL A 140 -14.69 3.56 28.45
N LYS A 141 -16.00 3.68 28.60
CA LYS A 141 -16.70 3.93 29.86
C LYS A 141 -17.38 2.66 30.33
N GLU A 142 -16.95 2.13 31.43
CA GLU A 142 -17.53 0.94 32.04
C GLU A 142 -17.63 1.13 33.57
N ASN A 143 -18.79 0.83 34.16
CA ASN A 143 -19.03 0.90 35.60
C ASN A 143 -18.61 2.24 36.27
N GLY A 144 -18.82 3.35 35.56
CA GLY A 144 -18.47 4.70 36.01
C GLY A 144 -16.98 5.06 35.90
N LYS A 145 -16.16 4.17 35.38
CA LYS A 145 -14.73 4.39 35.12
C LYS A 145 -14.51 4.63 33.61
N GLU A 146 -13.67 5.63 33.26
CA GLU A 146 -13.16 5.83 31.92
C GLU A 146 -11.77 5.18 31.79
N THR A 147 -11.57 4.38 30.77
CA THR A 147 -10.27 3.80 30.40
C THR A 147 -9.89 4.30 29.00
N ARG A 148 -8.66 4.78 28.84
CA ARG A 148 -8.13 5.30 27.57
C ARG A 148 -7.16 4.30 26.98
N ILE A 149 -7.40 3.98 25.70
CA ILE A 149 -6.57 3.02 24.94
C ILE A 149 -6.12 3.70 23.67
N SER A 150 -4.82 3.59 23.35
CA SER A 150 -4.27 4.05 22.07
C SER A 150 -3.71 2.85 21.30
N PHE A 151 -4.08 2.79 20.02
CA PHE A 151 -3.55 1.82 19.05
C PHE A 151 -2.81 2.57 17.96
N SER A 152 -1.54 2.25 17.75
CA SER A 152 -0.70 3.00 16.83
C SER A 152 -1.09 2.85 15.36
N GLY A 153 -1.63 1.70 14.97
CA GLY A 153 -1.51 1.26 13.59
C GLY A 153 -0.03 1.22 13.20
N ASP A 154 0.27 1.39 11.93
CA ASP A 154 1.64 1.59 11.45
C ASP A 154 2.00 3.07 11.51
N VAL A 155 3.16 3.39 12.07
CA VAL A 155 3.61 4.77 12.29
C VAL A 155 4.60 5.17 11.20
N GLY A 156 4.36 6.31 10.58
CA GLY A 156 5.21 6.85 9.54
C GLY A 156 6.45 7.56 10.07
N ARG A 157 7.17 8.20 9.16
CA ARG A 157 8.42 8.91 9.45
C ARG A 157 8.17 10.37 9.82
N TYR A 158 8.91 10.89 10.79
CA TYR A 158 8.80 12.30 11.20
C TYR A 158 9.21 13.33 10.14
N ARG A 159 9.85 12.93 9.07
CA ARG A 159 10.26 13.81 7.97
C ARG A 159 9.99 13.11 6.64
N ASP A 160 8.75 12.71 6.45
CA ASP A 160 8.35 12.11 5.20
C ASP A 160 8.38 13.13 4.05
N VAL A 161 8.71 12.66 2.86
CA VAL A 161 8.87 13.52 1.67
C VAL A 161 7.51 13.95 1.10
N ILE A 162 6.44 13.20 1.36
CA ILE A 162 5.09 13.46 0.85
C ILE A 162 4.13 13.82 1.97
N LEU A 163 4.08 13.00 3.01
CA LEU A 163 3.06 13.05 4.05
C LEU A 163 3.45 13.96 5.22
N ARG A 164 2.48 14.33 6.02
CA ARG A 164 2.72 14.99 7.28
C ARG A 164 3.42 14.03 8.26
N SER A 165 4.16 14.59 9.21
CA SER A 165 4.71 13.80 10.32
C SER A 165 3.60 13.20 11.15
N PRO A 166 3.82 12.02 11.78
CA PRO A 166 2.89 11.46 12.75
C PRO A 166 2.50 12.49 13.81
N ALA A 167 1.22 12.57 14.13
CA ALA A 167 0.72 13.38 15.23
C ALA A 167 1.10 12.77 16.59
N GLU A 168 1.16 13.61 17.62
CA GLU A 168 1.39 13.15 18.99
C GLU A 168 0.22 12.27 19.46
N PHE A 169 0.54 11.23 20.23
CA PHE A 169 -0.46 10.36 20.83
C PHE A 169 -1.22 11.11 21.95
N GLU A 170 -2.49 10.79 22.08
CA GLU A 170 -3.27 11.21 23.24
C GLU A 170 -2.81 10.47 24.51
N GLN A 171 -2.98 11.09 25.66
CA GLN A 171 -2.75 10.46 26.95
C GLN A 171 -3.61 9.19 27.08
N ALA A 172 -3.01 8.06 27.34
CA ALA A 172 -3.69 6.78 27.43
C ALA A 172 -3.24 5.96 28.66
N ASP A 173 -4.14 5.10 29.16
CA ASP A 173 -3.84 4.12 30.21
C ASP A 173 -3.14 2.89 29.61
N TYR A 174 -3.50 2.56 28.36
CA TYR A 174 -2.94 1.43 27.60
C TYR A 174 -2.55 1.85 26.21
N ILE A 175 -1.38 1.37 25.75
CA ILE A 175 -0.90 1.62 24.39
C ILE A 175 -0.56 0.28 23.72
N LEU A 176 -1.16 0.03 22.55
CA LEU A 176 -0.77 -1.03 21.64
C LEU A 176 0.08 -0.37 20.55
N LEU A 177 1.38 -0.67 20.54
CA LEU A 177 2.36 0.00 19.69
C LEU A 177 3.00 -1.00 18.75
N GLU A 178 3.05 -0.67 17.44
CA GLU A 178 3.85 -1.42 16.49
C GLU A 178 5.33 -1.43 16.89
N SER A 179 6.05 -2.45 16.46
CA SER A 179 7.47 -2.60 16.77
C SER A 179 8.29 -3.18 15.62
N THR A 180 7.86 -2.94 14.39
CA THR A 180 8.48 -3.47 13.16
C THR A 180 9.98 -3.18 13.09
N TYR A 181 10.40 -1.97 13.45
CA TYR A 181 11.79 -1.56 13.56
C TYR A 181 12.24 -1.32 15.02
N GLY A 182 11.57 -1.95 16.00
CA GLY A 182 11.84 -1.72 17.42
C GLY A 182 13.25 -2.09 17.89
N ASN A 183 13.97 -2.92 17.13
CA ASN A 183 15.33 -3.37 17.42
C ASN A 183 16.35 -2.93 16.36
N SER A 184 16.00 -2.06 15.43
CA SER A 184 16.88 -1.65 14.33
C SER A 184 16.69 -0.17 13.97
N LEU A 185 17.71 0.42 13.43
CA LEU A 185 17.65 1.77 12.86
C LEU A 185 17.45 1.67 11.36
N HIS A 186 16.67 2.58 10.80
CA HIS A 186 16.62 2.76 9.37
C HIS A 186 17.97 3.31 8.88
N ASP A 187 18.45 2.80 7.75
CA ASP A 187 19.54 3.45 7.04
C ASP A 187 19.16 4.90 6.70
N ASN A 188 20.12 5.81 6.77
CA ASN A 188 19.90 7.25 6.53
C ASN A 188 19.45 7.60 5.11
N ALA A 189 19.09 6.62 4.34
CA ALA A 189 18.90 6.78 2.93
C ALA A 189 17.63 6.12 2.47
N THR A 190 16.58 6.73 2.75
CA THR A 190 15.37 6.50 2.00
C THR A 190 15.43 7.23 0.67
N THR A 191 14.58 6.92 -0.23
CA THR A 191 14.40 7.40 -1.59
C THR A 191 14.61 8.92 -1.73
N THR A 192 15.85 9.38 -1.61
CA THR A 192 16.19 10.76 -1.94
C THR A 192 16.34 10.88 -3.45
N PRO A 193 16.07 12.06 -4.05
CA PRO A 193 16.31 12.28 -5.48
C PRO A 193 17.72 11.85 -5.91
N ASP A 194 18.77 12.20 -5.11
CA ASP A 194 20.14 11.84 -5.43
C ASP A 194 20.42 10.33 -5.45
N GLN A 195 19.77 9.58 -4.61
CA GLN A 195 19.93 8.11 -4.60
C GLN A 195 19.27 7.46 -5.80
N ILE A 196 18.05 7.86 -6.13
CA ILE A 196 17.38 7.38 -7.34
C ILE A 196 18.20 7.78 -8.57
N LEU A 197 18.68 9.02 -8.66
CA LEU A 197 19.53 9.49 -9.73
C LEU A 197 20.76 8.57 -9.90
N LYS A 198 21.48 8.28 -8.82
CA LYS A 198 22.65 7.37 -8.85
C LYS A 198 22.32 6.02 -9.48
N TRP A 199 21.17 5.43 -9.17
CA TRP A 199 20.77 4.14 -9.74
C TRP A 199 20.36 4.25 -11.19
N VAL A 200 19.63 5.32 -11.58
CA VAL A 200 19.29 5.59 -12.99
C VAL A 200 20.55 5.80 -13.82
N GLU A 201 21.47 6.64 -13.37
CA GLU A 201 22.74 6.87 -14.06
C GLU A 201 23.56 5.58 -14.21
N LYS A 202 23.72 4.81 -13.13
CA LYS A 202 24.48 3.56 -13.15
C LYS A 202 23.87 2.54 -14.11
N ALA A 203 22.56 2.33 -14.06
CA ALA A 203 21.89 1.30 -14.86
C ALA A 203 21.67 1.75 -16.31
N CYS A 204 21.11 2.95 -16.49
CA CYS A 204 20.63 3.37 -17.80
C CYS A 204 21.68 4.15 -18.61
N VAL A 205 22.51 5.00 -17.96
CA VAL A 205 23.50 5.83 -18.65
C VAL A 205 24.83 5.07 -18.82
N GLN A 206 25.37 4.54 -17.73
CA GLN A 206 26.69 3.89 -17.75
C GLN A 206 26.63 2.49 -18.34
N LYS A 207 25.76 1.61 -17.82
CA LYS A 207 25.60 0.23 -18.30
C LYS A 207 24.76 0.12 -19.58
N LYS A 208 23.99 1.16 -19.91
CA LYS A 208 23.01 1.17 -21.03
C LYS A 208 22.01 0.00 -20.96
N GLY A 209 21.67 -0.37 -19.74
CA GLY A 209 20.71 -1.44 -19.40
C GLY A 209 19.39 -0.88 -18.86
N LYS A 210 18.58 -1.77 -18.34
CA LYS A 210 17.29 -1.47 -17.72
C LYS A 210 17.45 -1.36 -16.20
N LEU A 211 16.71 -0.43 -15.59
CA LEU A 211 16.54 -0.37 -14.15
C LEU A 211 15.11 -0.83 -13.80
N ILE A 212 15.00 -1.95 -13.10
CA ILE A 212 13.72 -2.49 -12.65
C ILE A 212 13.63 -2.23 -11.15
N ILE A 213 12.64 -1.44 -10.75
CA ILE A 213 12.43 -1.05 -9.35
C ILE A 213 11.19 -1.77 -8.84
N ALA A 214 11.40 -2.68 -7.89
CA ALA A 214 10.32 -3.31 -7.14
C ALA A 214 9.84 -2.33 -6.05
N ALA A 215 8.56 -1.94 -6.10
CA ALA A 215 7.98 -0.98 -5.17
C ALA A 215 6.55 -1.36 -4.79
N PHE A 216 6.16 -1.10 -3.54
CA PHE A 216 4.78 -1.24 -3.12
C PHE A 216 3.88 -0.26 -3.88
N SER A 217 2.66 -0.70 -4.21
CA SER A 217 1.71 0.09 -5.02
C SER A 217 1.28 1.39 -4.34
N VAL A 218 1.22 1.40 -3.02
CA VAL A 218 0.84 2.56 -2.20
C VAL A 218 2.03 2.97 -1.33
N GLY A 219 2.33 4.26 -1.30
CA GLY A 219 3.43 4.87 -0.57
C GLY A 219 4.73 4.90 -1.38
N ARG A 220 5.45 3.78 -1.48
CA ARG A 220 6.79 3.73 -2.08
C ARG A 220 6.83 4.11 -3.57
N THR A 221 5.86 3.68 -4.36
CA THR A 221 5.79 4.08 -5.78
C THR A 221 5.66 5.60 -5.90
N GLN A 222 4.82 6.24 -5.11
CA GLN A 222 4.62 7.68 -5.13
C GLN A 222 5.86 8.46 -4.65
N GLU A 223 6.57 7.96 -3.65
CA GLU A 223 7.85 8.54 -3.22
C GLU A 223 8.88 8.54 -4.35
N ILE A 224 8.98 7.44 -5.10
CA ILE A 224 9.88 7.31 -6.25
C ILE A 224 9.47 8.28 -7.35
N LEU A 225 8.18 8.35 -7.69
CA LEU A 225 7.67 9.27 -8.72
C LEU A 225 7.93 10.73 -8.34
N TYR A 226 7.69 11.09 -7.09
CA TYR A 226 7.97 12.42 -6.56
C TYR A 226 9.46 12.76 -6.66
N ALA A 227 10.34 11.84 -6.27
CA ALA A 227 11.79 12.03 -6.37
C ALA A 227 12.26 12.21 -7.83
N LEU A 228 11.68 11.46 -8.78
CA LEU A 228 11.97 11.61 -10.21
C LEU A 228 11.44 12.93 -10.76
N ASN A 229 10.25 13.36 -10.35
CA ASN A 229 9.70 14.66 -10.73
C ASN A 229 10.58 15.82 -10.22
N GLN A 230 11.09 15.74 -8.97
CA GLN A 230 12.02 16.74 -8.48
C GLN A 230 13.29 16.83 -9.31
N LEU A 231 13.87 15.70 -9.72
CA LEU A 231 15.04 15.68 -10.60
C LEU A 231 14.73 16.27 -11.98
N GLU A 232 13.53 16.08 -12.49
CA GLU A 232 13.08 16.70 -13.75
C GLU A 232 13.00 18.23 -13.60
N LEU A 233 12.35 18.72 -12.55
CA LEU A 233 12.25 20.17 -12.27
C LEU A 233 13.65 20.81 -12.09
N GLU A 234 14.59 20.08 -11.51
CA GLU A 234 15.99 20.49 -11.39
C GLU A 234 16.82 20.31 -12.69
N ARG A 235 16.23 19.75 -13.75
CA ARG A 235 16.90 19.41 -15.02
C ARG A 235 18.07 18.44 -14.85
N ARG A 236 17.97 17.53 -13.91
CA ARG A 236 18.98 16.52 -13.57
C ARG A 236 18.55 15.11 -13.99
N LEU A 237 17.29 14.92 -14.36
CA LEU A 237 16.78 13.61 -14.73
C LEU A 237 17.37 13.15 -16.06
N PRO A 238 18.02 11.96 -16.16
CA PRO A 238 18.52 11.44 -17.42
C PRO A 238 17.41 11.25 -18.45
N ALA A 239 17.68 11.62 -19.70
CA ALA A 239 16.74 11.52 -20.83
C ALA A 239 16.56 10.05 -21.28
N VAL A 240 15.90 9.24 -20.47
CA VAL A 240 15.48 7.87 -20.76
C VAL A 240 13.97 7.73 -20.58
N GLN A 241 13.39 6.63 -21.00
CA GLN A 241 11.95 6.39 -20.75
C GLN A 241 11.74 5.83 -19.35
N TYR A 242 10.65 6.23 -18.71
CA TYR A 242 10.22 5.78 -17.39
C TYR A 242 8.84 5.16 -17.50
N PHE A 243 8.65 4.00 -16.91
CA PHE A 243 7.40 3.27 -16.96
C PHE A 243 6.93 2.93 -15.55
N VAL A 244 5.65 3.19 -15.25
CA VAL A 244 4.95 2.57 -14.12
C VAL A 244 4.13 1.42 -14.68
N ASP A 245 4.56 0.20 -14.37
CA ASP A 245 3.87 -1.01 -14.81
C ASP A 245 3.20 -1.75 -13.65
N SER A 246 2.20 -1.08 -13.09
CA SER A 246 1.32 -1.58 -12.04
C SER A 246 -0.02 -0.85 -12.11
N PRO A 247 -1.09 -1.47 -12.60
CA PRO A 247 -2.41 -0.84 -12.65
C PRO A 247 -2.90 -0.34 -11.29
N LEU A 248 -2.61 -1.10 -10.23
CA LEU A 248 -2.93 -0.70 -8.85
C LEU A 248 -2.18 0.58 -8.45
N SER A 249 -0.88 0.67 -8.76
CA SER A 249 -0.09 1.88 -8.45
C SER A 249 -0.61 3.11 -9.18
N VAL A 250 -1.05 2.95 -10.43
CA VAL A 250 -1.64 4.05 -11.23
C VAL A 250 -2.91 4.56 -10.56
N LYS A 251 -3.85 3.67 -10.24
CA LYS A 251 -5.11 4.03 -9.57
C LYS A 251 -4.86 4.64 -8.18
N ALA A 252 -3.92 4.06 -7.40
CA ALA A 252 -3.56 4.57 -6.08
C ALA A 252 -2.96 5.98 -6.18
N THR A 253 -2.12 6.26 -7.19
CA THR A 253 -1.55 7.60 -7.39
C THR A 253 -2.64 8.63 -7.68
N GLU A 254 -3.64 8.30 -8.50
CA GLU A 254 -4.78 9.19 -8.76
C GLU A 254 -5.61 9.45 -7.49
N ILE A 255 -5.85 8.43 -6.67
CA ILE A 255 -6.50 8.60 -5.37
C ILE A 255 -5.68 9.53 -4.47
N ILE A 256 -4.37 9.31 -4.36
CA ILE A 256 -3.48 10.11 -3.51
C ILE A 256 -3.51 11.59 -3.94
N LYS A 257 -3.50 11.86 -5.24
CA LYS A 257 -3.62 13.21 -5.80
C LYS A 257 -4.94 13.90 -5.45
N SER A 258 -6.01 13.15 -5.23
CA SER A 258 -7.32 13.71 -4.87
C SER A 258 -7.46 14.14 -3.39
N TYR A 259 -6.42 13.90 -2.58
CA TYR A 259 -6.40 14.26 -1.15
C TYR A 259 -5.20 15.14 -0.77
N PRO A 260 -5.02 16.33 -1.38
CA PRO A 260 -3.84 17.18 -1.15
C PRO A 260 -3.73 17.71 0.29
N GLU A 261 -4.82 17.72 1.04
CA GLU A 261 -4.86 18.13 2.44
C GLU A 261 -4.05 17.23 3.38
N TYR A 262 -3.74 16.01 2.97
CA TYR A 262 -2.89 15.09 3.74
C TYR A 262 -1.40 15.29 3.50
N PHE A 263 -1.04 16.04 2.46
CA PHE A 263 0.36 16.29 2.14
C PHE A 263 1.03 17.22 3.14
N ASN A 264 2.35 17.08 3.26
CA ASN A 264 3.17 18.01 4.04
C ASN A 264 3.23 19.40 3.37
N LYS A 265 3.67 20.39 4.12
CA LYS A 265 3.74 21.80 3.65
C LYS A 265 4.66 21.98 2.44
N THR A 266 5.65 21.11 2.24
CA THR A 266 6.59 21.20 1.13
C THR A 266 5.91 20.83 -0.18
N ILE A 267 5.21 19.71 -0.23
CA ILE A 267 4.43 19.32 -1.42
C ILE A 267 3.30 20.31 -1.69
N GLN A 268 2.59 20.78 -0.64
CA GLN A 268 1.54 21.79 -0.83
C GLN A 268 2.05 23.05 -1.54
N LYS A 269 3.27 23.51 -1.23
CA LYS A 269 3.93 24.62 -1.94
C LYS A 269 4.32 24.25 -3.39
N ILE A 270 4.73 23.01 -3.62
CA ILE A 270 5.05 22.54 -4.99
C ILE A 270 3.78 22.53 -5.86
N LEU A 271 2.64 22.14 -5.30
CA LEU A 271 1.36 22.16 -6.02
C LEU A 271 0.91 23.56 -6.47
N GLU A 272 1.49 24.64 -5.93
CA GLU A 272 1.27 26.01 -6.42
C GLU A 272 1.95 26.28 -7.78
N VAL A 273 2.99 25.52 -8.13
CA VAL A 273 3.79 25.69 -9.34
C VAL A 273 3.79 24.48 -10.27
N ASP A 274 3.52 23.30 -9.73
CA ASP A 274 3.43 22.02 -10.42
C ASP A 274 2.15 21.30 -10.03
N ASN A 275 1.21 21.19 -10.93
CA ASN A 275 -0.11 20.58 -10.67
C ASN A 275 -0.04 19.05 -10.51
N ASP A 276 1.06 18.40 -10.88
CA ASP A 276 1.23 16.94 -10.78
C ASP A 276 2.59 16.54 -10.19
N PRO A 277 2.76 16.50 -8.87
CA PRO A 277 4.03 16.19 -8.24
C PRO A 277 4.50 14.76 -8.46
N PHE A 278 3.69 13.91 -9.08
CA PHE A 278 4.01 12.51 -9.42
C PHE A 278 4.15 12.27 -10.93
N GLY A 279 3.95 13.32 -11.75
CA GLY A 279 4.08 13.27 -13.20
C GLY A 279 5.30 14.04 -13.69
N PHE A 280 5.96 13.59 -14.76
CA PHE A 280 7.08 14.29 -15.40
C PHE A 280 7.20 13.86 -16.88
N GLU A 281 7.97 14.62 -17.65
CA GLU A 281 8.18 14.31 -19.07
C GLU A 281 8.90 12.96 -19.22
N GLY A 282 8.42 12.12 -20.14
CA GLY A 282 8.97 10.78 -20.37
C GLY A 282 8.39 9.67 -19.50
N LEU A 283 7.55 9.99 -18.49
CA LEU A 283 6.82 8.99 -17.70
C LEU A 283 5.63 8.44 -18.50
N LYS A 284 5.49 7.12 -18.49
CA LYS A 284 4.36 6.41 -19.11
C LYS A 284 3.76 5.39 -18.14
N PHE A 285 2.44 5.40 -18.05
CA PHE A 285 1.68 4.41 -17.28
C PHE A 285 1.24 3.25 -18.19
N ILE A 286 1.64 2.04 -17.85
CA ILE A 286 1.32 0.81 -18.60
C ILE A 286 -0.02 0.27 -18.11
N LYS A 287 -0.99 0.20 -18.99
CA LYS A 287 -2.36 -0.21 -18.63
C LYS A 287 -2.64 -1.67 -18.95
N SER A 288 -2.19 -2.15 -20.12
CA SER A 288 -2.52 -3.50 -20.60
C SER A 288 -1.39 -4.52 -20.32
N VAL A 289 -1.76 -5.80 -20.29
CA VAL A 289 -0.82 -6.91 -20.18
C VAL A 289 0.09 -6.99 -21.40
N ASP A 290 -0.44 -6.68 -22.59
CA ASP A 290 0.33 -6.75 -23.84
C ASP A 290 1.39 -5.63 -23.92
N GLU A 291 1.09 -4.44 -23.40
CA GLU A 291 2.10 -3.38 -23.24
C GLU A 291 3.19 -3.79 -22.28
N SER A 292 2.82 -4.36 -21.11
CA SER A 292 3.74 -4.88 -20.11
C SER A 292 4.69 -5.93 -20.71
N LYS A 293 4.15 -6.90 -21.44
CA LYS A 293 4.95 -7.92 -22.11
C LYS A 293 5.94 -7.34 -23.11
N ARG A 294 5.50 -6.33 -23.89
CA ARG A 294 6.38 -5.67 -24.88
C ARG A 294 7.59 -4.99 -24.26
N LEU A 295 7.50 -4.47 -23.04
CA LEU A 295 8.65 -3.90 -22.33
C LEU A 295 9.80 -4.90 -22.15
N ASN A 296 9.51 -6.19 -21.95
CA ASN A 296 10.57 -7.19 -21.80
C ASN A 296 11.39 -7.41 -23.10
N TYR A 297 10.79 -7.18 -24.25
CA TYR A 297 11.42 -7.33 -25.59
C TYR A 297 11.89 -6.00 -26.19
N THR A 298 11.63 -4.88 -25.53
CA THR A 298 12.11 -3.57 -26.00
C THR A 298 13.57 -3.39 -25.64
N ASP A 299 14.38 -3.03 -26.62
CA ASP A 299 15.78 -2.72 -26.42
C ASP A 299 15.97 -1.30 -25.89
N GLY A 300 17.13 -1.07 -25.24
CA GLY A 300 17.56 0.23 -24.78
C GLY A 300 17.45 0.44 -23.28
N PRO A 301 18.05 1.52 -22.79
CA PRO A 301 17.98 1.89 -21.40
C PRO A 301 16.62 2.52 -21.06
N TYR A 302 15.97 2.01 -20.02
CA TYR A 302 14.76 2.59 -19.43
C TYR A 302 14.57 2.14 -18.00
N VAL A 303 13.68 2.81 -17.31
CA VAL A 303 13.30 2.51 -15.93
C VAL A 303 11.89 1.92 -15.89
N ILE A 304 11.70 0.81 -15.16
CA ILE A 304 10.40 0.23 -14.84
C ILE A 304 10.20 0.30 -13.33
N ILE A 305 9.10 0.90 -12.89
CA ILE A 305 8.62 0.86 -11.51
C ILE A 305 7.41 -0.06 -11.50
N SER A 306 7.46 -1.16 -10.73
CA SER A 306 6.40 -2.16 -10.75
C SER A 306 6.19 -2.80 -9.38
N ALA A 307 4.97 -3.20 -9.06
CA ALA A 307 4.61 -3.92 -7.85
C ALA A 307 4.63 -5.44 -8.10
N SER A 308 4.93 -6.28 -7.08
CA SER A 308 5.02 -6.01 -5.64
C SER A 308 6.41 -5.49 -5.23
N GLY A 309 6.48 -4.88 -4.03
CA GLY A 309 7.75 -4.39 -3.47
C GLY A 309 8.75 -5.49 -3.11
N MET A 310 8.29 -6.72 -2.89
CA MET A 310 9.12 -7.90 -2.59
C MET A 310 9.49 -8.72 -3.82
N GLY A 311 8.97 -8.37 -5.00
CA GLY A 311 9.30 -9.03 -6.26
C GLY A 311 8.61 -10.38 -6.49
N ASP A 312 7.85 -10.89 -5.55
CA ASP A 312 7.26 -12.24 -5.50
C ASP A 312 5.90 -12.36 -6.20
N ALA A 313 5.23 -11.26 -6.46
CA ALA A 313 3.92 -11.21 -7.08
C ALA A 313 3.81 -10.10 -8.12
N GLY A 314 2.71 -10.09 -8.87
CA GLY A 314 2.42 -9.04 -9.84
C GLY A 314 3.35 -9.03 -11.07
N ARG A 315 3.32 -7.92 -11.80
CA ARG A 315 4.07 -7.77 -13.05
C ARG A 315 5.59 -7.70 -12.85
N VAL A 316 6.04 -7.18 -11.70
CA VAL A 316 7.47 -7.08 -11.38
C VAL A 316 8.18 -8.44 -11.42
N LYS A 317 7.52 -9.52 -10.98
CA LYS A 317 8.05 -10.88 -11.05
C LYS A 317 8.45 -11.27 -12.47
N HIS A 318 7.61 -10.94 -13.46
CA HIS A 318 7.91 -11.20 -14.85
C HIS A 318 9.05 -10.31 -15.38
N HIS A 319 9.09 -9.04 -14.98
CA HIS A 319 10.20 -8.16 -15.33
C HIS A 319 11.53 -8.65 -14.76
N ILE A 320 11.56 -9.08 -13.50
CA ILE A 320 12.75 -9.67 -12.88
C ILE A 320 13.19 -10.91 -13.65
N SER A 321 12.28 -11.88 -13.83
CA SER A 321 12.57 -13.15 -14.51
C SER A 321 13.13 -12.96 -15.92
N ASN A 322 12.59 -12.02 -16.70
CA ASN A 322 13.03 -11.79 -18.08
C ASN A 322 14.32 -10.93 -18.20
N ASN A 323 14.80 -10.34 -17.13
CA ASN A 323 15.90 -9.38 -17.21
C ASN A 323 17.09 -9.67 -16.28
N ILE A 324 16.94 -10.60 -15.33
CA ILE A 324 17.96 -10.86 -14.30
C ILE A 324 19.27 -11.43 -14.86
N GLU A 325 19.22 -12.19 -15.94
CA GLU A 325 20.42 -12.81 -16.55
C GLU A 325 21.30 -11.81 -17.32
N ASN A 326 20.78 -10.62 -17.65
CA ASN A 326 21.56 -9.61 -18.38
C ASN A 326 22.33 -8.70 -17.41
N SER A 327 23.66 -8.80 -17.39
CA SER A 327 24.54 -8.04 -16.50
C SER A 327 24.48 -6.52 -16.64
N ARG A 328 23.94 -6.00 -17.76
CA ARG A 328 23.69 -4.57 -17.94
C ARG A 328 22.48 -4.10 -17.13
N ASN A 329 21.53 -4.98 -16.88
CA ASN A 329 20.34 -4.63 -16.12
C ASN A 329 20.64 -4.51 -14.61
N THR A 330 19.80 -3.80 -13.93
CA THR A 330 19.86 -3.63 -12.47
C THR A 330 18.45 -3.83 -11.92
N ILE A 331 18.34 -4.64 -10.86
CA ILE A 331 17.12 -4.84 -10.10
C ILE A 331 17.31 -4.13 -8.77
N LEU A 332 16.39 -3.23 -8.43
CA LEU A 332 16.42 -2.43 -7.22
C LEU A 332 15.19 -2.74 -6.37
N PHE A 333 15.40 -3.29 -5.19
CA PHE A 333 14.37 -3.39 -4.17
C PHE A 333 14.38 -2.10 -3.35
N SER A 334 13.28 -1.36 -3.40
CA SER A 334 13.18 -0.02 -2.82
C SER A 334 12.70 0.00 -1.36
N GLY A 335 12.48 -1.15 -0.76
CA GLY A 335 12.01 -1.32 0.62
C GLY A 335 12.46 -2.64 1.21
N TYR A 336 11.89 -2.99 2.36
CA TYR A 336 12.09 -4.29 2.98
C TYR A 336 11.66 -5.42 2.04
N CYS A 337 12.46 -6.45 1.98
CA CYS A 337 12.16 -7.68 1.26
C CYS A 337 12.34 -8.86 2.23
N GLU A 338 11.29 -9.67 2.38
CA GLU A 338 11.35 -10.86 3.23
C GLU A 338 12.42 -11.83 2.69
N PRO A 339 13.36 -12.30 3.54
CA PRO A 339 14.47 -13.16 3.09
C PRO A 339 14.05 -14.44 2.34
N HIS A 340 12.80 -14.85 2.51
CA HIS A 340 12.25 -16.07 1.89
C HIS A 340 11.26 -15.76 0.74
N SER A 341 11.14 -14.50 0.29
CA SER A 341 10.17 -14.09 -0.74
C SER A 341 10.63 -14.47 -2.16
N LEU A 342 11.90 -14.45 -2.49
CA LEU A 342 12.48 -14.89 -3.79
C LEU A 342 13.82 -15.57 -3.58
#